data_a5f6f0456f809b5063480edc85ed92db
#
_entry.id   a5f6f0456f809b5063480edc85ed92db
#
_cell.length_a   1.000
_cell.length_b   1.000
_cell.length_c   1.000
_cell.angle_alpha   90.00
_cell.angle_beta   90.00
_cell.angle_gamma   90.00
#
_symmetry.space_group_name_H-M   'P 1'
#
loop_
_entity.id
_entity.type
_entity.pdbx_description
1 polymer ?
#
loop_
_entity_poly.entity_id
_entity_poly.type
_entity_poly.pdbx_seq_one_letter_code
_entity_poly.pdbx_strand_id
1 'polypeptide(L)'
;MSLSKHLANSQEELPAKSMKESEIEVHLPLGTQPSLREKYLNFHNSVRFGRILEDLDSLAVLICYSHTWNKELERSPLSIVTALVDKIDMRRNIIYPDCDIKFTGHVTWVGKTSIEAKMHMTQVCKPERQFHDGVYTPVLDATFVMVARDPENKRAAFVNPLKLEKPEEEKIFQQGEINKTRRVELSTASLLKVAPTAEERTLIHGLFLNTLDTKTVSFRSRILPPNSMWMEDAKLKGLEICHPQERNIFNRIFGGFLMRKAYELGWANACAFAGCRPVLVAVDDIMFRKPVEIGSLLLLSSQVCYTEGHYVQVRVHTEVLDPLTRQHSTTNVFHFTFQLEKQVPAVVPQSYGESMLYLDGKRHFDETIKNQ
;
A
#
# COMPACT_ATOMS: atom_id res chain seq x y z
N MET A 1 23.31 17.95 21.81
CA MET A 1 22.92 19.14 21.03
C MET A 1 21.53 18.90 20.45
N SER A 2 20.66 19.93 20.50
CA SER A 2 19.29 19.78 19.92
C SER A 2 19.40 19.74 18.39
N LEU A 3 18.94 18.66 17.79
CA LEU A 3 18.91 18.48 16.33
C LEU A 3 18.11 19.58 15.60
N SER A 4 17.20 20.22 16.30
CA SER A 4 16.37 21.31 15.77
C SER A 4 17.19 22.54 15.31
N LYS A 5 18.43 22.69 15.77
CA LYS A 5 19.34 23.77 15.35
C LYS A 5 19.95 23.57 13.97
N HIS A 6 19.85 22.35 13.44
CA HIS A 6 20.42 21.97 12.13
C HIS A 6 19.34 21.88 11.04
N LEU A 7 18.11 22.33 11.32
CA LEU A 7 17.06 22.39 10.32
C LEU A 7 17.25 23.62 9.42
N ALA A 8 17.15 23.41 8.11
CA ALA A 8 17.17 24.49 7.14
C ALA A 8 15.85 25.30 7.18
N ASN A 9 15.92 26.59 6.91
CA ASN A 9 14.77 27.47 6.77
C ASN A 9 14.20 27.46 5.34
N SER A 10 15.00 27.04 4.38
CA SER A 10 14.60 26.82 2.98
C SER A 10 15.33 25.64 2.38
N GLN A 11 14.85 25.12 1.27
CA GLN A 11 15.46 23.99 0.58
C GLN A 11 16.79 24.38 -0.08
N GLU A 12 16.93 25.65 -0.50
CA GLU A 12 18.13 26.17 -1.14
C GLU A 12 19.36 26.19 -0.21
N GLU A 13 19.15 26.19 1.10
CA GLU A 13 20.23 26.11 2.09
C GLU A 13 20.85 24.70 2.18
N LEU A 14 20.17 23.68 1.66
CA LEU A 14 20.60 22.29 1.74
C LEU A 14 21.42 21.88 0.52
N PRO A 15 22.50 21.11 0.70
CA PRO A 15 23.26 20.60 -0.43
C PRO A 15 22.42 19.63 -1.25
N ALA A 16 22.49 19.76 -2.58
CA ALA A 16 21.85 18.82 -3.48
C ALA A 16 22.54 17.44 -3.40
N LYS A 17 21.73 16.38 -3.48
CA LYS A 17 22.15 14.97 -3.43
C LYS A 17 21.82 14.26 -4.73
N SER A 18 22.73 13.40 -5.21
CA SER A 18 22.45 12.55 -6.38
C SER A 18 21.56 11.37 -6.02
N MET A 19 20.91 10.77 -7.01
CA MET A 19 20.13 9.54 -6.84
C MET A 19 21.01 8.41 -6.28
N LYS A 20 22.27 8.34 -6.72
CA LYS A 20 23.23 7.32 -6.30
C LYS A 20 23.59 7.41 -4.81
N GLU A 21 23.59 8.58 -4.20
CA GLU A 21 23.89 8.75 -2.76
C GLU A 21 22.82 8.12 -1.86
N SER A 22 21.63 7.88 -2.38
CA SER A 22 20.52 7.21 -1.67
C SER A 22 20.36 5.73 -2.04
N GLU A 23 21.17 5.22 -2.97
CA GLU A 23 21.07 3.83 -3.43
C GLU A 23 21.41 2.86 -2.31
N ILE A 24 20.47 1.94 -2.03
CA ILE A 24 20.61 0.89 -1.02
C ILE A 24 20.31 -0.46 -1.65
N GLU A 25 21.14 -1.43 -1.30
CA GLU A 25 20.94 -2.84 -1.63
C GLU A 25 20.91 -3.66 -0.32
N VAL A 26 19.90 -4.49 -0.14
CA VAL A 26 19.72 -5.37 1.02
C VAL A 26 19.45 -6.79 0.57
N HIS A 27 20.14 -7.75 1.18
CA HIS A 27 19.94 -9.18 0.93
C HIS A 27 19.17 -9.83 2.08
N LEU A 28 18.14 -10.59 1.73
CA LEU A 28 17.37 -11.44 2.65
C LEU A 28 17.62 -12.90 2.27
N PRO A 29 18.54 -13.60 2.96
CA PRO A 29 19.04 -14.91 2.54
C PRO A 29 18.12 -16.06 2.95
N LEU A 30 16.88 -16.08 2.46
CA LEU A 30 15.89 -17.12 2.78
C LEU A 30 16.29 -18.50 2.25
N GLY A 31 16.95 -18.55 1.07
CA GLY A 31 17.41 -19.78 0.44
C GLY A 31 18.52 -20.48 1.24
N THR A 32 19.38 -19.68 1.86
CA THR A 32 20.60 -20.16 2.53
C THR A 32 20.50 -20.23 4.05
N GLN A 33 19.53 -19.53 4.67
CA GLN A 33 19.33 -19.47 6.12
C GLN A 33 17.95 -20.01 6.55
N PRO A 34 17.81 -21.31 6.87
CA PRO A 34 16.53 -21.92 7.24
C PRO A 34 15.86 -21.28 8.46
N SER A 35 16.62 -20.90 9.49
CA SER A 35 16.09 -20.26 10.70
C SER A 35 15.49 -18.85 10.43
N LEU A 36 16.02 -18.15 9.43
CA LEU A 36 15.45 -16.89 8.97
C LEU A 36 14.21 -17.14 8.12
N ARG A 37 14.27 -18.11 7.22
CA ARG A 37 13.15 -18.54 6.37
C ARG A 37 11.89 -18.81 7.17
N GLU A 38 12.00 -19.55 8.29
CA GLU A 38 10.86 -19.87 9.17
C GLU A 38 10.07 -18.64 9.63
N LYS A 39 10.72 -17.48 9.79
CA LYS A 39 10.08 -16.22 10.18
C LYS A 39 9.26 -15.59 9.04
N TYR A 40 9.48 -16.03 7.80
CA TYR A 40 8.83 -15.54 6.59
C TYR A 40 7.84 -16.52 5.98
N LEU A 41 7.71 -17.73 6.52
CA LEU A 41 6.74 -18.69 6.01
C LEU A 41 5.32 -18.38 6.47
N ASN A 42 4.37 -18.60 5.57
CA ASN A 42 2.96 -18.75 5.92
C ASN A 42 2.59 -20.25 6.04
N PHE A 43 1.35 -20.54 6.42
CA PHE A 43 0.86 -21.92 6.61
C PHE A 43 0.78 -22.76 5.32
N HIS A 44 1.00 -22.16 4.15
CA HIS A 44 1.13 -22.86 2.86
C HIS A 44 2.60 -23.06 2.44
N ASN A 45 3.55 -22.82 3.31
CA ASN A 45 4.98 -22.87 3.02
C ASN A 45 5.41 -21.94 1.87
N SER A 46 4.76 -20.80 1.70
CA SER A 46 5.19 -19.71 0.82
C SER A 46 5.57 -18.48 1.62
N VAL A 47 6.25 -17.51 0.98
CA VAL A 47 6.65 -16.29 1.67
C VAL A 47 5.43 -15.49 2.12
N ARG A 48 5.43 -15.10 3.39
CA ARG A 48 4.42 -14.27 4.03
C ARG A 48 4.55 -12.83 3.55
N PHE A 49 3.74 -12.45 2.56
CA PHE A 49 3.84 -11.14 1.91
C PHE A 49 3.70 -9.96 2.89
N GLY A 50 2.93 -10.10 3.96
CA GLY A 50 2.85 -9.09 5.01
C GLY A 50 4.21 -8.74 5.63
N ARG A 51 5.16 -9.70 5.72
CA ARG A 51 6.55 -9.43 6.16
C ARG A 51 7.32 -8.63 5.12
N ILE A 52 7.12 -8.91 3.84
CA ILE A 52 7.72 -8.13 2.74
C ILE A 52 7.25 -6.66 2.80
N LEU A 53 5.98 -6.40 3.15
CA LEU A 53 5.49 -5.03 3.35
C LEU A 53 6.21 -4.29 4.48
N GLU A 54 6.51 -4.98 5.59
CA GLU A 54 7.30 -4.42 6.69
C GLU A 54 8.74 -4.11 6.26
N ASP A 55 9.36 -5.00 5.49
CA ASP A 55 10.71 -4.80 4.98
C ASP A 55 10.77 -3.63 3.98
N LEU A 56 9.78 -3.51 3.09
CA LEU A 56 9.69 -2.40 2.14
C LEU A 56 9.54 -1.05 2.84
N ASP A 57 8.71 -0.97 3.88
CA ASP A 57 8.55 0.27 4.66
C ASP A 57 9.86 0.66 5.36
N SER A 58 10.54 -0.30 5.96
CA SER A 58 11.86 -0.10 6.58
C SER A 58 12.91 0.35 5.57
N LEU A 59 12.93 -0.25 4.39
CA LEU A 59 13.87 0.10 3.32
C LEU A 59 13.59 1.52 2.78
N ALA A 60 12.33 1.90 2.59
CA ALA A 60 11.97 3.25 2.17
C ALA A 60 12.46 4.31 3.15
N VAL A 61 12.33 4.06 4.46
CA VAL A 61 12.86 4.92 5.52
C VAL A 61 14.39 5.03 5.42
N LEU A 62 15.09 3.91 5.25
CA LEU A 62 16.56 3.90 5.12
C LEU A 62 17.04 4.69 3.90
N ILE A 63 16.41 4.51 2.74
CA ILE A 63 16.70 5.24 1.51
C ILE A 63 16.58 6.75 1.75
N CYS A 64 15.51 7.20 2.40
CA CYS A 64 15.29 8.61 2.70
C CYS A 64 16.28 9.15 3.74
N TYR A 65 16.67 8.37 4.74
CA TYR A 65 17.74 8.76 5.66
C TYR A 65 19.11 8.84 4.98
N SER A 66 19.40 7.98 4.03
CA SER A 66 20.61 8.06 3.22
C SER A 66 20.66 9.36 2.40
N HIS A 67 19.53 9.71 1.77
CA HIS A 67 19.39 10.96 1.03
C HIS A 67 19.56 12.22 1.90
N THR A 68 19.06 12.19 3.12
CA THR A 68 19.08 13.34 4.05
C THR A 68 20.24 13.27 5.05
N TRP A 69 21.23 12.40 4.81
CA TRP A 69 22.40 12.24 5.68
C TRP A 69 23.23 13.53 5.76
N ASN A 70 23.50 13.97 6.98
CA ASN A 70 24.39 15.10 7.25
C ASN A 70 25.74 14.58 7.73
N LYS A 71 26.82 14.94 7.03
CA LYS A 71 28.18 14.46 7.31
C LYS A 71 28.73 14.98 8.65
N GLU A 72 28.38 16.19 9.05
CA GLU A 72 28.85 16.79 10.30
C GLU A 72 28.19 16.17 11.54
N LEU A 73 26.93 15.75 11.39
CA LEU A 73 26.14 15.11 12.44
C LEU A 73 26.28 13.59 12.46
N GLU A 74 26.87 13.00 11.42
CA GLU A 74 26.92 11.55 11.18
C GLU A 74 25.53 10.89 11.26
N ARG A 75 24.48 11.64 10.89
CA ARG A 75 23.07 11.22 10.89
C ARG A 75 22.20 12.24 10.16
N SER A 76 20.99 11.87 9.83
CA SER A 76 19.97 12.82 9.39
C SER A 76 19.43 13.63 10.60
N PRO A 77 19.25 14.94 10.49
CA PRO A 77 18.61 15.76 11.52
C PRO A 77 17.08 15.64 11.50
N LEU A 78 16.52 14.87 10.55
CA LEU A 78 15.08 14.81 10.28
C LEU A 78 14.44 13.56 10.88
N SER A 79 13.14 13.63 11.07
CA SER A 79 12.25 12.50 11.30
C SER A 79 11.55 12.15 10.00
N ILE A 80 11.77 10.96 9.46
CA ILE A 80 11.15 10.49 8.23
C ILE A 80 9.99 9.56 8.56
N VAL A 81 8.83 9.84 7.99
CA VAL A 81 7.61 9.04 8.19
C VAL A 81 6.96 8.71 6.85
N THR A 82 6.37 7.54 6.76
CA THR A 82 5.62 7.10 5.58
C THR A 82 4.34 7.93 5.46
N ALA A 83 4.18 8.62 4.34
CA ALA A 83 2.99 9.42 4.06
C ALA A 83 2.00 8.66 3.19
N LEU A 84 2.49 7.96 2.19
CA LEU A 84 1.69 7.09 1.34
C LEU A 84 2.54 6.00 0.66
N VAL A 85 1.88 4.93 0.28
CA VAL A 85 2.39 3.98 -0.71
C VAL A 85 1.61 4.22 -1.99
N ASP A 86 2.29 4.69 -3.02
CA ASP A 86 1.65 5.04 -4.29
C ASP A 86 1.21 3.77 -5.02
N LYS A 87 2.13 2.80 -5.13
CA LYS A 87 1.85 1.52 -5.76
C LYS A 87 2.84 0.44 -5.37
N ILE A 88 2.35 -0.81 -5.29
CA ILE A 88 3.18 -2.02 -5.29
C ILE A 88 2.64 -2.93 -6.39
N ASP A 89 3.42 -3.12 -7.44
CA ASP A 89 3.10 -3.98 -8.59
C ASP A 89 3.80 -5.31 -8.49
N MET A 90 3.03 -6.39 -8.49
CA MET A 90 3.57 -7.74 -8.53
C MET A 90 3.93 -8.11 -9.97
N ARG A 91 5.22 -8.45 -10.21
CA ARG A 91 5.71 -8.97 -11.48
C ARG A 91 5.57 -10.49 -11.58
N ARG A 92 5.45 -11.13 -10.40
CA ARG A 92 5.26 -12.58 -10.26
C ARG A 92 4.28 -12.90 -9.15
N ASN A 93 3.48 -13.91 -9.39
CA ASN A 93 2.43 -14.36 -8.46
C ASN A 93 2.97 -15.17 -7.27
N ILE A 94 4.19 -15.68 -7.37
CA ILE A 94 4.78 -16.57 -6.35
C ILE A 94 6.14 -16.01 -5.93
N ILE A 95 6.32 -15.87 -4.62
CA ILE A 95 7.59 -15.59 -3.98
C ILE A 95 8.05 -16.89 -3.33
N TYR A 96 9.16 -17.44 -3.83
CA TYR A 96 9.67 -18.73 -3.38
C TYR A 96 10.43 -18.59 -2.06
N PRO A 97 10.12 -19.42 -1.04
CA PRO A 97 10.74 -19.29 0.28
C PRO A 97 12.17 -19.83 0.32
N ASP A 98 12.55 -20.70 -0.61
CA ASP A 98 13.87 -21.31 -0.74
C ASP A 98 14.81 -20.54 -1.70
N CYS A 99 14.41 -19.34 -2.11
CA CYS A 99 15.22 -18.43 -2.93
C CYS A 99 15.63 -17.21 -2.12
N ASP A 100 16.86 -16.76 -2.29
CA ASP A 100 17.33 -15.52 -1.69
C ASP A 100 16.64 -14.32 -2.34
N ILE A 101 16.31 -13.33 -1.54
CA ILE A 101 15.68 -12.09 -1.99
C ILE A 101 16.72 -10.98 -1.96
N LYS A 102 16.74 -10.16 -3.00
CA LYS A 102 17.48 -8.91 -3.04
C LYS A 102 16.51 -7.75 -3.21
N PHE A 103 16.62 -6.78 -2.32
CA PHE A 103 15.97 -5.49 -2.42
C PHE A 103 16.98 -4.45 -2.88
N THR A 104 16.57 -3.60 -3.82
CA THR A 104 17.31 -2.40 -4.23
C THR A 104 16.37 -1.21 -4.27
N GLY A 105 16.89 -0.02 -4.03
CA GLY A 105 16.07 1.17 -4.15
C GLY A 105 16.89 2.45 -3.97
N HIS A 106 16.31 3.53 -4.44
CA HIS A 106 16.88 4.88 -4.34
C HIS A 106 15.78 5.95 -4.42
N VAL A 107 16.11 7.18 -4.11
CA VAL A 107 15.23 8.34 -4.27
C VAL A 107 15.06 8.66 -5.75
N THR A 108 13.82 8.78 -6.18
CA THR A 108 13.45 9.07 -7.58
C THR A 108 12.92 10.49 -7.77
N TRP A 109 12.37 11.07 -6.71
CA TRP A 109 11.82 12.42 -6.75
C TRP A 109 11.84 13.06 -5.35
N VAL A 110 11.96 14.38 -5.31
CA VAL A 110 11.97 15.16 -4.08
C VAL A 110 11.13 16.43 -4.28
N GLY A 111 10.20 16.65 -3.35
CA GLY A 111 9.49 17.92 -3.18
C GLY A 111 10.20 18.81 -2.17
N LYS A 112 9.47 19.75 -1.55
CA LYS A 112 10.05 20.61 -0.50
C LYS A 112 10.28 19.84 0.81
N THR A 113 9.34 18.98 1.19
CA THR A 113 9.31 18.24 2.47
C THR A 113 9.00 16.75 2.29
N SER A 114 8.87 16.29 1.04
CA SER A 114 8.52 14.92 0.68
C SER A 114 9.55 14.30 -0.24
N ILE A 115 9.70 13.00 -0.15
CA ILE A 115 10.68 12.19 -0.89
C ILE A 115 9.95 10.98 -1.45
N GLU A 116 10.08 10.72 -2.75
CA GLU A 116 9.64 9.49 -3.37
C GLU A 116 10.81 8.51 -3.43
N ALA A 117 10.63 7.33 -2.89
CA ALA A 117 11.58 6.22 -2.96
C ALA A 117 10.99 5.10 -3.81
N LYS A 118 11.72 4.67 -4.83
CA LYS A 118 11.37 3.52 -5.66
C LYS A 118 12.24 2.34 -5.31
N MET A 119 11.61 1.20 -5.12
CA MET A 119 12.25 -0.03 -4.67
C MET A 119 11.91 -1.17 -5.62
N HIS A 120 12.85 -2.10 -5.77
CA HIS A 120 12.71 -3.31 -6.56
C HIS A 120 13.05 -4.51 -5.70
N MET A 121 12.27 -5.57 -5.82
CA MET A 121 12.56 -6.85 -5.20
C MET A 121 12.80 -7.90 -6.28
N THR A 122 13.90 -8.60 -6.17
CA THR A 122 14.29 -9.69 -7.06
C THR A 122 14.57 -10.96 -6.27
N GLN A 123 14.46 -12.11 -6.91
CA GLN A 123 14.86 -13.40 -6.32
C GLN A 123 15.92 -14.09 -7.14
N VAL A 124 16.83 -14.79 -6.44
CA VAL A 124 17.78 -15.73 -7.03
C VAL A 124 17.46 -17.12 -6.52
N CYS A 125 17.03 -17.98 -7.43
CA CYS A 125 16.78 -19.38 -7.12
C CYS A 125 17.95 -20.25 -7.54
N LYS A 126 18.16 -21.40 -6.85
CA LYS A 126 19.17 -22.38 -7.21
C LYS A 126 18.88 -23.02 -8.57
N PRO A 127 19.91 -23.50 -9.31
CA PRO A 127 19.79 -24.03 -10.67
C PRO A 127 18.81 -25.19 -10.86
N GLU A 128 18.51 -25.94 -9.80
CA GLU A 128 17.60 -27.11 -9.81
C GLU A 128 16.14 -26.75 -10.14
N ARG A 129 15.77 -25.47 -10.01
CA ARG A 129 14.51 -24.96 -10.55
C ARG A 129 14.79 -24.34 -11.91
N GLN A 130 14.05 -24.68 -12.93
CA GLN A 130 14.18 -24.32 -14.37
C GLN A 130 14.24 -22.79 -14.66
N PHE A 131 14.70 -21.99 -13.73
CA PHE A 131 14.94 -20.57 -13.87
C PHE A 131 16.45 -20.36 -13.97
N HIS A 132 16.88 -19.74 -15.04
CA HIS A 132 18.26 -19.52 -15.47
C HIS A 132 19.26 -19.31 -14.34
N ASP A 133 20.36 -20.03 -14.37
CA ASP A 133 21.47 -20.00 -13.44
C ASP A 133 21.88 -18.58 -13.03
N GLY A 134 21.78 -18.27 -11.73
CA GLY A 134 22.35 -17.07 -11.15
C GLY A 134 21.70 -15.73 -11.55
N VAL A 135 20.61 -15.74 -12.32
CA VAL A 135 19.93 -14.52 -12.76
C VAL A 135 18.92 -14.06 -11.73
N TYR A 136 19.03 -12.79 -11.31
CA TYR A 136 18.03 -12.13 -10.47
C TYR A 136 16.73 -11.95 -11.27
N THR A 137 15.66 -12.53 -10.79
CA THR A 137 14.36 -12.45 -11.42
C THR A 137 13.50 -11.39 -10.73
N PRO A 138 12.97 -10.38 -11.44
CA PRO A 138 12.07 -9.38 -10.87
C PRO A 138 10.82 -10.00 -10.26
N VAL A 139 10.46 -9.57 -9.05
CA VAL A 139 9.30 -10.05 -8.29
C VAL A 139 8.26 -8.95 -8.10
N LEU A 140 8.71 -7.76 -7.66
CA LEU A 140 7.83 -6.61 -7.51
C LEU A 140 8.59 -5.29 -7.66
N ASP A 141 7.82 -4.25 -7.96
CA ASP A 141 8.23 -2.85 -7.88
C ASP A 141 7.34 -2.13 -6.86
N ALA A 142 7.94 -1.24 -6.06
CA ALA A 142 7.22 -0.47 -5.05
C ALA A 142 7.63 1.00 -5.08
N THR A 143 6.66 1.89 -4.95
CA THR A 143 6.87 3.34 -4.87
C THR A 143 6.24 3.87 -3.59
N PHE A 144 7.09 4.41 -2.70
CA PHE A 144 6.69 4.98 -1.42
C PHE A 144 6.98 6.49 -1.41
N VAL A 145 6.08 7.25 -0.81
CA VAL A 145 6.30 8.67 -0.57
C VAL A 145 6.42 8.90 0.94
N MET A 146 7.57 9.42 1.31
CA MET A 146 7.93 9.72 2.68
C MET A 146 7.86 11.24 2.92
N VAL A 147 7.58 11.66 4.13
CA VAL A 147 7.56 13.06 4.54
C VAL A 147 8.59 13.30 5.64
N ALA A 148 9.38 14.35 5.44
CA ALA A 148 10.34 14.80 6.43
C ALA A 148 9.69 15.77 7.41
N ARG A 149 9.98 15.57 8.67
CA ARG A 149 9.51 16.38 9.78
C ARG A 149 10.68 16.76 10.69
N ASP A 150 10.47 17.71 11.55
CA ASP A 150 11.44 18.06 12.59
C ASP A 150 11.71 16.87 13.55
N PRO A 151 12.79 16.89 14.33
CA PRO A 151 13.16 15.78 15.22
C PRO A 151 12.10 15.41 16.25
N GLU A 152 11.22 16.37 16.60
CA GLU A 152 10.10 16.15 17.51
C GLU A 152 8.82 15.68 16.79
N ASN A 153 8.89 15.54 15.47
CA ASN A 153 7.79 15.16 14.60
C ASN A 153 6.55 16.08 14.70
N LYS A 154 6.76 17.37 14.93
CA LYS A 154 5.69 18.37 15.06
C LYS A 154 5.41 19.14 13.78
N ARG A 155 6.46 19.47 12.99
CA ARG A 155 6.35 20.29 11.79
C ARG A 155 7.05 19.64 10.61
N ALA A 156 6.57 19.90 9.40
CA ALA A 156 7.27 19.52 8.18
C ALA A 156 8.63 20.22 8.11
N ALA A 157 9.64 19.54 7.60
CA ALA A 157 10.99 20.06 7.44
C ALA A 157 11.47 19.90 6.00
N PHE A 158 12.32 20.83 5.55
CA PHE A 158 12.88 20.79 4.21
C PHE A 158 13.86 19.63 4.05
N VAL A 159 13.89 19.07 2.85
CA VAL A 159 14.78 17.96 2.47
C VAL A 159 15.78 18.42 1.41
N ASN A 160 16.91 17.73 1.34
CA ASN A 160 17.93 17.97 0.34
C ASN A 160 17.33 17.89 -1.08
N PRO A 161 17.56 18.88 -1.94
CA PRO A 161 17.13 18.80 -3.33
C PRO A 161 17.87 17.69 -4.06
N LEU A 162 17.26 17.15 -5.12
CA LEU A 162 17.85 16.11 -5.94
C LEU A 162 18.71 16.75 -7.05
N LYS A 163 19.96 16.28 -7.17
CA LYS A 163 20.87 16.62 -8.28
C LYS A 163 20.73 15.55 -9.36
N LEU A 164 20.35 15.96 -10.56
CA LEU A 164 20.23 15.08 -11.71
C LEU A 164 21.54 15.13 -12.50
N GLU A 165 22.19 14.00 -12.68
CA GLU A 165 23.52 13.89 -13.32
C GLU A 165 23.43 13.30 -14.73
N LYS A 166 22.32 12.62 -15.06
CA LYS A 166 22.14 11.91 -16.32
C LYS A 166 20.75 12.18 -16.92
N PRO A 167 20.61 12.12 -18.26
CA PRO A 167 19.30 12.28 -18.92
C PRO A 167 18.24 11.25 -18.48
N GLU A 168 18.67 10.04 -18.10
CA GLU A 168 17.77 9.00 -17.59
C GLU A 168 17.18 9.38 -16.23
N GLU A 169 17.98 10.02 -15.37
CA GLU A 169 17.55 10.51 -14.06
C GLU A 169 16.52 11.63 -14.18
N GLU A 170 16.66 12.48 -15.22
CA GLU A 170 15.67 13.52 -15.50
C GLU A 170 14.30 12.93 -15.86
N LYS A 171 14.27 11.87 -16.67
CA LYS A 171 13.03 11.14 -17.00
C LYS A 171 12.40 10.52 -15.76
N ILE A 172 13.22 9.94 -14.88
CA ILE A 172 12.75 9.36 -13.61
C ILE A 172 12.14 10.44 -12.71
N PHE A 173 12.82 11.59 -12.60
CA PHE A 173 12.33 12.73 -11.81
C PHE A 173 11.02 13.29 -12.39
N GLN A 174 10.92 13.45 -13.71
CA GLN A 174 9.70 13.88 -14.38
C GLN A 174 8.53 12.91 -14.12
N GLN A 175 8.80 11.59 -14.08
CA GLN A 175 7.78 10.61 -13.72
C GLN A 175 7.28 10.84 -12.29
N GLY A 176 8.14 11.22 -11.35
CA GLY A 176 7.75 11.60 -9.99
C GLY A 176 6.82 12.81 -9.94
N GLU A 177 7.07 13.83 -10.77
CA GLU A 177 6.15 14.99 -10.92
C GLU A 177 4.79 14.57 -11.49
N ILE A 178 4.79 13.68 -12.49
CA ILE A 178 3.55 13.10 -13.06
C ILE A 178 2.78 12.33 -11.98
N ASN A 179 3.46 11.48 -11.20
CA ASN A 179 2.85 10.72 -10.12
C ASN A 179 2.20 11.65 -9.08
N LYS A 180 2.91 12.72 -8.70
CA LYS A 180 2.37 13.74 -7.78
C LYS A 180 1.11 14.41 -8.35
N THR A 181 1.12 14.82 -9.61
CA THR A 181 -0.03 15.44 -10.28
C THR A 181 -1.21 14.47 -10.30
N ARG A 182 -0.98 13.22 -10.70
CA ARG A 182 -1.99 12.16 -10.69
C ARG A 182 -2.63 11.98 -9.30
N ARG A 183 -1.83 11.95 -8.24
CA ARG A 183 -2.36 11.84 -6.86
C ARG A 183 -3.29 13.01 -6.49
N VAL A 184 -2.96 14.22 -6.90
CA VAL A 184 -3.81 15.39 -6.69
C VAL A 184 -5.11 15.26 -7.47
N GLU A 185 -5.06 14.85 -8.73
CA GLU A 185 -6.24 14.62 -9.58
C GLU A 185 -7.17 13.55 -8.99
N LEU A 186 -6.64 12.40 -8.59
CA LEU A 186 -7.39 11.33 -7.93
C LEU A 186 -8.05 11.81 -6.64
N SER A 187 -7.33 12.56 -5.82
CA SER A 187 -7.87 13.14 -4.59
C SER A 187 -8.99 14.16 -4.84
N THR A 188 -8.93 14.93 -5.93
CA THR A 188 -10.00 15.88 -6.30
C THR A 188 -11.21 15.17 -6.90
N ALA A 189 -11.00 14.10 -7.66
CA ALA A 189 -12.04 13.29 -8.28
C ALA A 189 -12.69 12.26 -7.33
N SER A 190 -12.25 12.21 -6.08
CA SER A 190 -12.77 11.26 -5.08
C SER A 190 -14.30 11.34 -4.94
N LEU A 191 -14.96 10.18 -4.87
CA LEU A 191 -16.42 10.07 -4.65
C LEU A 191 -16.88 10.63 -3.28
N LEU A 192 -15.96 10.94 -2.40
CA LEU A 192 -16.25 11.69 -1.17
C LEU A 192 -16.43 13.20 -1.42
N LYS A 193 -16.02 13.71 -2.58
CA LYS A 193 -16.04 15.15 -2.93
C LYS A 193 -16.90 15.43 -4.14
N VAL A 194 -16.96 14.51 -5.09
CA VAL A 194 -17.59 14.69 -6.39
C VAL A 194 -18.57 13.55 -6.66
N ALA A 195 -19.73 13.87 -7.23
CA ALA A 195 -20.71 12.87 -7.62
C ALA A 195 -20.18 11.96 -8.75
N PRO A 196 -20.69 10.72 -8.89
CA PRO A 196 -20.33 9.82 -9.97
C PRO A 196 -20.55 10.43 -11.35
N THR A 197 -19.73 10.02 -12.33
CA THR A 197 -19.88 10.41 -13.75
C THR A 197 -21.20 9.88 -14.34
N ALA A 198 -21.54 10.31 -15.55
CA ALA A 198 -22.75 9.83 -16.22
C ALA A 198 -22.70 8.31 -16.46
N GLU A 199 -21.54 7.80 -16.89
CA GLU A 199 -21.32 6.37 -17.12
C GLU A 199 -21.42 5.56 -15.79
N GLU A 200 -20.81 6.07 -14.72
CA GLU A 200 -20.86 5.44 -13.40
C GLU A 200 -22.30 5.41 -12.85
N ARG A 201 -23.06 6.49 -13.03
CA ARG A 201 -24.50 6.51 -12.64
C ARG A 201 -25.30 5.48 -13.41
N THR A 202 -25.05 5.34 -14.71
CA THR A 202 -25.71 4.33 -15.55
C THR A 202 -25.35 2.92 -15.09
N LEU A 203 -24.08 2.69 -14.76
CA LEU A 203 -23.61 1.39 -14.23
C LEU A 203 -24.35 1.03 -12.93
N ILE A 204 -24.37 1.94 -11.94
CA ILE A 204 -25.05 1.69 -10.65
C ILE A 204 -26.55 1.45 -10.86
N HIS A 205 -27.18 2.22 -11.73
CA HIS A 205 -28.59 2.06 -12.04
C HIS A 205 -28.87 0.69 -12.67
N GLY A 206 -28.01 0.22 -13.58
CA GLY A 206 -28.08 -1.12 -14.14
C GLY A 206 -27.94 -2.23 -13.08
N LEU A 207 -26.99 -2.09 -12.17
CA LEU A 207 -26.85 -3.02 -11.03
C LEU A 207 -28.11 -3.05 -10.16
N PHE A 208 -28.70 -1.89 -9.88
CA PHE A 208 -29.95 -1.79 -9.13
C PHE A 208 -31.08 -2.49 -9.85
N LEU A 209 -31.28 -2.24 -11.16
CA LEU A 209 -32.34 -2.86 -11.95
C LEU A 209 -32.23 -4.39 -11.97
N ASN A 210 -31.02 -4.93 -12.05
CA ASN A 210 -30.79 -6.40 -12.04
C ASN A 210 -31.19 -7.07 -10.73
N THR A 211 -31.43 -6.31 -9.68
CA THR A 211 -31.85 -6.84 -8.36
C THR A 211 -33.32 -6.61 -8.07
N LEU A 212 -34.09 -5.99 -8.98
CA LEU A 212 -35.51 -5.78 -8.77
C LEU A 212 -36.31 -7.05 -9.05
N ASP A 213 -37.30 -7.29 -8.20
CA ASP A 213 -38.32 -8.29 -8.46
C ASP A 213 -39.34 -7.73 -9.47
N THR A 214 -39.27 -8.21 -10.71
CA THR A 214 -40.17 -7.79 -11.80
C THR A 214 -41.64 -8.10 -11.55
N LYS A 215 -41.97 -9.03 -10.62
CA LYS A 215 -43.33 -9.42 -10.30
C LYS A 215 -43.99 -8.44 -9.34
N THR A 216 -43.26 -7.85 -8.44
CA THR A 216 -43.81 -6.98 -7.37
C THR A 216 -43.78 -5.50 -7.74
N VAL A 217 -43.04 -5.12 -8.75
CA VAL A 217 -42.81 -3.70 -9.15
C VAL A 217 -42.47 -2.81 -7.93
N SER A 218 -41.78 -3.39 -6.95
CA SER A 218 -41.43 -2.73 -5.70
C SER A 218 -39.95 -2.41 -5.62
N PHE A 219 -39.60 -1.18 -5.34
CA PHE A 219 -38.21 -0.77 -5.08
C PHE A 219 -37.66 -1.30 -3.75
N ARG A 220 -38.50 -1.86 -2.88
CA ARG A 220 -38.14 -2.45 -1.59
C ARG A 220 -37.76 -3.92 -1.68
N SER A 221 -38.36 -4.66 -2.61
CA SER A 221 -38.11 -6.08 -2.81
C SER A 221 -36.90 -6.24 -3.76
N ARG A 222 -35.81 -6.74 -3.21
CA ARG A 222 -34.57 -6.96 -3.95
C ARG A 222 -34.25 -8.45 -3.99
N ILE A 223 -33.88 -8.94 -5.14
CA ILE A 223 -33.51 -10.33 -5.39
C ILE A 223 -32.04 -10.39 -5.73
N LEU A 224 -31.28 -11.24 -5.04
CA LEU A 224 -29.88 -11.47 -5.35
C LEU A 224 -29.77 -12.20 -6.70
N PRO A 225 -29.02 -11.65 -7.69
CA PRO A 225 -28.79 -12.33 -8.95
C PRO A 225 -28.05 -13.66 -8.75
N PRO A 226 -28.20 -14.64 -9.66
CA PRO A 226 -27.46 -15.89 -9.61
C PRO A 226 -25.95 -15.65 -9.60
N ASN A 227 -25.20 -16.52 -8.92
CA ASN A 227 -23.75 -16.42 -8.77
C ASN A 227 -23.26 -15.04 -8.28
N SER A 228 -23.99 -14.49 -7.30
CA SER A 228 -23.70 -13.20 -6.70
C SER A 228 -23.71 -13.28 -5.18
N MET A 229 -23.13 -12.28 -4.52
CA MET A 229 -23.18 -12.09 -3.07
C MET A 229 -23.47 -10.62 -2.77
N TRP A 230 -24.32 -10.36 -1.78
CA TRP A 230 -24.51 -8.99 -1.31
C TRP A 230 -23.21 -8.42 -0.75
N MET A 231 -22.94 -7.15 -1.05
CA MET A 231 -21.72 -6.49 -0.54
C MET A 231 -21.68 -6.49 0.99
N GLU A 232 -22.83 -6.38 1.64
CA GLU A 232 -22.97 -6.47 3.11
C GLU A 232 -22.43 -7.78 3.70
N ASP A 233 -22.55 -8.90 2.97
CA ASP A 233 -22.10 -10.22 3.39
C ASP A 233 -20.60 -10.46 3.07
N ALA A 234 -19.99 -9.63 2.26
CA ALA A 234 -18.60 -9.75 1.80
C ALA A 234 -17.63 -8.91 2.65
N LYS A 235 -17.71 -9.06 3.98
CA LYS A 235 -16.95 -8.29 4.98
C LYS A 235 -16.24 -9.19 5.97
N LEU A 236 -15.05 -8.73 6.43
CA LEU A 236 -14.40 -9.22 7.64
C LEU A 236 -13.93 -8.03 8.49
N LYS A 237 -13.99 -8.18 9.80
CA LYS A 237 -13.51 -7.18 10.76
C LYS A 237 -12.45 -7.79 11.66
N GLY A 238 -11.50 -6.98 12.07
CA GLY A 238 -10.44 -7.33 13.01
C GLY A 238 -10.22 -6.22 14.02
N LEU A 239 -9.67 -6.59 15.17
CA LEU A 239 -9.23 -5.68 16.23
C LEU A 239 -7.78 -6.01 16.56
N GLU A 240 -6.96 -4.97 16.62
CA GLU A 240 -5.58 -5.06 17.10
C GLU A 240 -5.37 -4.10 18.27
N ILE A 241 -4.72 -4.58 19.32
CA ILE A 241 -4.21 -3.73 20.39
C ILE A 241 -2.77 -3.36 20.03
N CYS A 242 -2.49 -2.07 19.89
CA CYS A 242 -1.19 -1.59 19.43
C CYS A 242 -0.17 -1.61 20.57
N HIS A 243 0.61 -2.69 20.64
CA HIS A 243 1.62 -2.90 21.68
C HIS A 243 2.96 -2.21 21.36
N PRO A 244 3.81 -1.92 22.39
CA PRO A 244 5.11 -1.26 22.21
C PRO A 244 6.10 -2.02 21.30
N GLN A 245 5.94 -3.32 21.10
CA GLN A 245 6.80 -4.14 20.23
C GLN A 245 6.72 -3.73 18.76
N GLU A 246 5.59 -3.13 18.36
CA GLU A 246 5.31 -2.72 16.98
C GLU A 246 5.57 -1.22 16.75
N ARG A 247 6.38 -0.61 17.63
CA ARG A 247 6.71 0.82 17.54
C ARG A 247 7.90 1.08 16.62
N ASN A 248 7.87 2.22 15.97
CA ASN A 248 9.02 2.81 15.30
C ASN A 248 9.93 3.58 16.28
N ILE A 249 11.01 4.16 15.77
CA ILE A 249 11.97 4.96 16.55
C ILE A 249 11.37 6.22 17.20
N PHE A 250 10.16 6.62 16.79
CA PHE A 250 9.44 7.78 17.33
C PHE A 250 8.33 7.40 18.32
N ASN A 251 8.35 6.17 18.86
CA ASN A 251 7.33 5.67 19.78
C ASN A 251 5.90 5.65 19.21
N ARG A 252 5.76 5.43 17.91
CA ARG A 252 4.48 5.26 17.21
C ARG A 252 4.44 3.93 16.50
N ILE A 253 3.25 3.45 16.23
CA ILE A 253 3.08 2.19 15.52
C ILE A 253 3.66 2.33 14.11
N PHE A 254 4.45 1.33 13.74
CA PHE A 254 5.18 1.25 12.49
C PHE A 254 4.23 1.06 11.30
N GLY A 255 4.45 1.81 10.20
CA GLY A 255 3.58 1.77 9.02
C GLY A 255 3.51 0.38 8.38
N GLY A 256 4.63 -0.32 8.30
CA GLY A 256 4.69 -1.69 7.80
C GLY A 256 3.83 -2.68 8.58
N PHE A 257 3.73 -2.52 9.90
CA PHE A 257 2.81 -3.32 10.73
C PHE A 257 1.34 -3.11 10.33
N LEU A 258 0.94 -1.85 10.13
CA LEU A 258 -0.43 -1.52 9.69
C LEU A 258 -0.73 -2.13 8.33
N MET A 259 0.22 -2.03 7.39
CA MET A 259 0.11 -2.65 6.06
C MET A 259 -0.02 -4.17 6.14
N ARG A 260 0.81 -4.83 6.97
CA ARG A 260 0.75 -6.28 7.18
C ARG A 260 -0.61 -6.71 7.69
N LYS A 261 -1.14 -6.06 8.72
CA LYS A 261 -2.44 -6.40 9.31
C LYS A 261 -3.59 -6.18 8.36
N ALA A 262 -3.58 -5.07 7.62
CA ALA A 262 -4.59 -4.79 6.60
C ALA A 262 -4.54 -5.80 5.45
N TYR A 263 -3.33 -6.14 4.96
CA TYR A 263 -3.14 -7.14 3.92
C TYR A 263 -3.66 -8.51 4.35
N GLU A 264 -3.29 -8.99 5.55
CA GLU A 264 -3.69 -10.29 6.06
C GLU A 264 -5.21 -10.39 6.22
N LEU A 265 -5.88 -9.34 6.70
CA LEU A 265 -7.33 -9.28 6.78
C LEU A 265 -7.99 -9.23 5.39
N GLY A 266 -7.45 -8.43 4.46
CA GLY A 266 -7.94 -8.35 3.08
C GLY A 266 -7.81 -9.67 2.34
N TRP A 267 -6.68 -10.35 2.50
CA TRP A 267 -6.43 -11.67 1.95
C TRP A 267 -7.43 -12.72 2.52
N ALA A 268 -7.63 -12.71 3.82
CA ALA A 268 -8.58 -13.62 4.48
C ALA A 268 -10.02 -13.39 3.99
N ASN A 269 -10.43 -12.13 3.82
CA ASN A 269 -11.75 -11.79 3.29
C ASN A 269 -11.91 -12.26 1.83
N ALA A 270 -10.93 -12.01 0.96
CA ALA A 270 -10.94 -12.49 -0.42
C ALA A 270 -11.00 -14.03 -0.49
N CYS A 271 -10.25 -14.71 0.38
CA CYS A 271 -10.26 -16.18 0.49
C CYS A 271 -11.63 -16.71 0.91
N ALA A 272 -12.24 -16.14 1.94
CA ALA A 272 -13.55 -16.51 2.43
C ALA A 272 -14.65 -16.24 1.38
N PHE A 273 -14.58 -15.09 0.70
CA PHE A 273 -15.50 -14.69 -0.36
C PHE A 273 -15.49 -15.66 -1.54
N ALA A 274 -14.29 -16.02 -2.02
CA ALA A 274 -14.16 -16.83 -3.21
C ALA A 274 -14.08 -18.34 -2.94
N GLY A 275 -13.82 -18.76 -1.69
CA GLY A 275 -13.62 -20.17 -1.33
C GLY A 275 -12.41 -20.81 -2.00
N CYS A 276 -11.40 -20.02 -2.36
CA CYS A 276 -10.11 -20.46 -2.89
C CYS A 276 -9.01 -19.44 -2.55
N ARG A 277 -7.75 -19.82 -2.77
CA ARG A 277 -6.59 -19.01 -2.40
C ARG A 277 -6.45 -17.79 -3.32
N PRO A 278 -6.47 -16.55 -2.79
CA PRO A 278 -6.19 -15.36 -3.58
C PRO A 278 -4.68 -15.16 -3.75
N VAL A 279 -4.30 -14.63 -4.91
CA VAL A 279 -2.94 -14.20 -5.24
C VAL A 279 -2.94 -12.70 -5.40
N LEU A 280 -2.01 -12.01 -4.74
CA LEU A 280 -1.91 -10.55 -4.84
C LEU A 280 -1.40 -10.14 -6.22
N VAL A 281 -2.09 -9.18 -6.83
CA VAL A 281 -1.71 -8.54 -8.10
C VAL A 281 -1.09 -7.18 -7.86
N ALA A 282 -1.73 -6.37 -7.04
CA ALA A 282 -1.24 -5.03 -6.70
C ALA A 282 -1.77 -4.55 -5.35
N VAL A 283 -1.02 -3.64 -4.77
CA VAL A 283 -1.44 -2.77 -3.68
C VAL A 283 -1.41 -1.35 -4.20
N ASP A 284 -2.47 -0.60 -4.00
CA ASP A 284 -2.64 0.74 -4.56
C ASP A 284 -3.10 1.74 -3.48
N ASP A 285 -2.61 2.97 -3.60
CA ASP A 285 -3.03 4.19 -2.89
C ASP A 285 -3.27 4.01 -1.37
N ILE A 286 -2.22 3.57 -0.65
CA ILE A 286 -2.27 3.54 0.82
C ILE A 286 -1.92 4.92 1.36
N MET A 287 -2.88 5.60 1.95
CA MET A 287 -2.68 6.92 2.54
C MET A 287 -2.62 6.83 4.07
N PHE A 288 -1.53 7.32 4.67
CA PHE A 288 -1.35 7.41 6.12
C PHE A 288 -1.83 8.79 6.60
N ARG A 289 -3.08 8.87 7.05
CA ARG A 289 -3.75 10.13 7.42
C ARG A 289 -3.38 10.61 8.81
N LYS A 290 -3.25 9.67 9.74
CA LYS A 290 -2.95 9.95 11.15
C LYS A 290 -2.01 8.90 11.72
N PRO A 291 -1.09 9.27 12.60
CA PRO A 291 -0.27 8.30 13.32
C PRO A 291 -1.15 7.46 14.26
N VAL A 292 -0.74 6.21 14.46
CA VAL A 292 -1.34 5.31 15.45
C VAL A 292 -0.41 5.24 16.65
N GLU A 293 -0.94 5.60 17.81
CA GLU A 293 -0.17 5.62 19.05
C GLU A 293 -0.16 4.24 19.74
N ILE A 294 0.88 4.00 20.57
CA ILE A 294 0.96 2.82 21.41
C ILE A 294 -0.26 2.80 22.37
N GLY A 295 -0.86 1.62 22.52
CA GLY A 295 -2.06 1.44 23.36
C GLY A 295 -3.38 1.73 22.63
N SER A 296 -3.33 2.17 21.37
CA SER A 296 -4.54 2.37 20.57
C SER A 296 -5.27 1.04 20.33
N LEU A 297 -6.61 1.12 20.29
CA LEU A 297 -7.46 0.05 19.76
C LEU A 297 -7.65 0.31 18.27
N LEU A 298 -7.00 -0.49 17.45
CA LEU A 298 -7.07 -0.38 15.98
C LEU A 298 -8.16 -1.32 15.45
N LEU A 299 -9.19 -0.74 14.87
CA LEU A 299 -10.26 -1.48 14.18
C LEU A 299 -9.95 -1.55 12.70
N LEU A 300 -10.04 -2.76 12.14
CA LEU A 300 -9.85 -3.00 10.71
C LEU A 300 -11.16 -3.53 10.12
N SER A 301 -11.59 -2.97 9.01
CA SER A 301 -12.80 -3.38 8.29
C SER A 301 -12.45 -3.67 6.84
N SER A 302 -12.44 -4.95 6.46
CA SER A 302 -12.22 -5.40 5.09
C SER A 302 -13.55 -5.56 4.37
N GLN A 303 -13.63 -5.04 3.14
CA GLN A 303 -14.80 -5.10 2.27
C GLN A 303 -14.38 -5.52 0.87
N VAL A 304 -14.98 -6.58 0.34
CA VAL A 304 -14.95 -6.83 -1.12
C VAL A 304 -15.84 -5.78 -1.77
N CYS A 305 -15.23 -4.90 -2.56
CA CYS A 305 -15.93 -3.74 -3.14
C CYS A 305 -16.19 -3.86 -4.64
N TYR A 306 -15.38 -4.63 -5.38
CA TYR A 306 -15.57 -4.86 -6.81
C TYR A 306 -15.07 -6.24 -7.21
N THR A 307 -15.72 -6.85 -8.20
CA THR A 307 -15.35 -8.15 -8.76
C THR A 307 -15.48 -8.14 -10.27
N GLU A 308 -14.52 -8.76 -10.97
CA GLU A 308 -14.56 -8.94 -12.42
C GLU A 308 -13.83 -10.23 -12.82
N GLY A 309 -14.54 -11.18 -13.42
CA GLY A 309 -13.97 -12.46 -13.88
C GLY A 309 -13.29 -13.24 -12.75
N HIS A 310 -11.97 -13.26 -12.75
CA HIS A 310 -11.12 -13.92 -11.76
C HIS A 310 -10.54 -12.96 -10.72
N TYR A 311 -10.97 -11.69 -10.70
CA TYR A 311 -10.39 -10.66 -9.86
C TYR A 311 -11.34 -10.19 -8.77
N VAL A 312 -10.78 -9.91 -7.62
CA VAL A 312 -11.46 -9.33 -6.46
C VAL A 312 -10.68 -8.09 -6.01
N GLN A 313 -11.40 -6.98 -5.91
CA GLN A 313 -10.89 -5.75 -5.33
C GLN A 313 -11.36 -5.65 -3.89
N VAL A 314 -10.41 -5.54 -2.97
CA VAL A 314 -10.68 -5.46 -1.53
C VAL A 314 -10.21 -4.12 -1.00
N ARG A 315 -11.08 -3.46 -0.26
CA ARG A 315 -10.76 -2.24 0.49
C ARG A 315 -10.69 -2.56 1.97
N VAL A 316 -9.60 -2.17 2.63
CA VAL A 316 -9.48 -2.29 4.09
C VAL A 316 -9.41 -0.89 4.68
N HIS A 317 -10.38 -0.58 5.51
CA HIS A 317 -10.46 0.68 6.25
C HIS A 317 -9.97 0.44 7.68
N THR A 318 -9.07 1.29 8.15
CA THR A 318 -8.56 1.24 9.52
C THR A 318 -8.88 2.51 10.26
N GLU A 319 -9.27 2.35 11.51
CA GLU A 319 -9.59 3.46 12.42
C GLU A 319 -9.13 3.14 13.83
N VAL A 320 -8.77 4.18 14.57
CA VAL A 320 -8.48 4.09 16.00
C VAL A 320 -9.74 4.42 16.77
N LEU A 321 -10.09 3.55 17.72
CA LEU A 321 -11.13 3.81 18.71
C LEU A 321 -10.49 4.33 19.99
N ASP A 322 -10.91 5.50 20.43
CA ASP A 322 -10.63 6.00 21.77
C ASP A 322 -11.61 5.34 22.76
N PRO A 323 -11.13 4.50 23.68
CA PRO A 323 -12.01 3.76 24.59
C PRO A 323 -12.73 4.66 25.62
N LEU A 324 -12.22 5.87 25.88
CA LEU A 324 -12.80 6.80 26.85
C LEU A 324 -13.93 7.61 26.23
N THR A 325 -13.71 8.16 25.04
CA THR A 325 -14.67 9.01 24.35
C THR A 325 -15.57 8.25 23.39
N ARG A 326 -15.21 7.00 23.05
CA ARG A 326 -15.82 6.17 21.99
C ARG A 326 -15.78 6.82 20.61
N GLN A 327 -14.90 7.78 20.41
CA GLN A 327 -14.70 8.40 19.10
C GLN A 327 -13.83 7.55 18.21
N HIS A 328 -14.21 7.50 16.95
CA HIS A 328 -13.49 6.82 15.89
C HIS A 328 -12.73 7.83 15.04
N SER A 329 -11.50 7.49 14.66
CA SER A 329 -10.66 8.34 13.82
C SER A 329 -10.00 7.49 12.75
N THR A 330 -10.36 7.72 11.48
CA THR A 330 -9.73 7.02 10.34
C THR A 330 -8.24 7.30 10.28
N THR A 331 -7.45 6.24 10.21
CA THR A 331 -6.00 6.30 10.10
C THR A 331 -5.52 5.97 8.69
N ASN A 332 -6.07 4.91 8.09
CA ASN A 332 -5.65 4.43 6.76
C ASN A 332 -6.82 3.87 5.96
N VAL A 333 -6.63 3.85 4.65
CA VAL A 333 -7.41 3.07 3.71
C VAL A 333 -6.43 2.33 2.80
N PHE A 334 -6.67 1.05 2.57
CA PHE A 334 -5.84 0.18 1.75
C PHE A 334 -6.69 -0.40 0.62
N HIS A 335 -6.10 -0.50 -0.58
CA HIS A 335 -6.71 -1.12 -1.75
C HIS A 335 -5.84 -2.27 -2.23
N PHE A 336 -6.42 -3.46 -2.30
CA PHE A 336 -5.76 -4.68 -2.73
C PHE A 336 -6.50 -5.30 -3.91
N THR A 337 -5.77 -5.61 -4.98
CA THR A 337 -6.27 -6.38 -6.10
C THR A 337 -5.76 -7.80 -6.00
N PHE A 338 -6.67 -8.76 -5.92
CA PHE A 338 -6.35 -10.18 -5.90
C PHE A 338 -6.86 -10.89 -7.14
N GLN A 339 -6.08 -11.86 -7.61
CA GLN A 339 -6.47 -12.81 -8.65
C GLN A 339 -6.76 -14.17 -8.00
N LEU A 340 -7.72 -14.89 -8.55
CA LEU A 340 -8.21 -16.18 -8.08
C LEU A 340 -8.17 -17.23 -9.19
N GLU A 341 -8.04 -18.50 -8.83
CA GLU A 341 -7.96 -19.61 -9.80
C GLU A 341 -9.28 -19.82 -10.56
N LYS A 342 -10.41 -19.48 -9.94
CA LYS A 342 -11.75 -19.65 -10.52
C LYS A 342 -12.47 -18.30 -10.63
N GLN A 343 -13.49 -18.28 -11.50
CA GLN A 343 -14.40 -17.15 -11.59
C GLN A 343 -15.09 -16.91 -10.25
N VAL A 344 -15.09 -15.64 -9.83
CA VAL A 344 -15.67 -15.23 -8.54
C VAL A 344 -17.14 -14.87 -8.68
N PRO A 345 -17.92 -14.98 -7.58
CA PRO A 345 -19.26 -14.40 -7.55
C PRO A 345 -19.22 -12.90 -7.78
N ALA A 346 -20.25 -12.33 -8.37
CA ALA A 346 -20.37 -10.89 -8.47
C ALA A 346 -20.76 -10.29 -7.11
N VAL A 347 -20.04 -9.26 -6.66
CA VAL A 347 -20.44 -8.49 -5.48
C VAL A 347 -21.50 -7.46 -5.88
N VAL A 348 -22.60 -7.38 -5.14
CA VAL A 348 -23.76 -6.55 -5.48
C VAL A 348 -24.07 -5.55 -4.37
N PRO A 349 -24.00 -4.23 -4.65
CA PRO A 349 -24.34 -3.20 -3.68
C PRO A 349 -25.87 -3.09 -3.49
N GLN A 350 -26.32 -2.82 -2.26
CA GLN A 350 -27.71 -2.60 -1.90
C GLN A 350 -28.05 -1.13 -1.60
N SER A 351 -27.08 -0.40 -1.06
CA SER A 351 -27.25 1.01 -0.67
C SER A 351 -26.45 1.96 -1.59
N TYR A 352 -26.76 3.25 -1.52
CA TYR A 352 -25.96 4.27 -2.21
C TYR A 352 -24.51 4.28 -1.73
N GLY A 353 -24.26 4.13 -0.43
CA GLY A 353 -22.91 4.06 0.12
C GLY A 353 -22.13 2.86 -0.41
N GLU A 354 -22.76 1.68 -0.50
CA GLU A 354 -22.14 0.50 -1.10
C GLU A 354 -21.91 0.68 -2.60
N SER A 355 -22.80 1.38 -3.30
CA SER A 355 -22.59 1.74 -4.71
C SER A 355 -21.37 2.65 -4.88
N MET A 356 -21.10 3.56 -3.94
CA MET A 356 -19.88 4.39 -3.96
C MET A 356 -18.63 3.53 -3.69
N LEU A 357 -18.69 2.57 -2.78
CA LEU A 357 -17.60 1.61 -2.56
C LEU A 357 -17.34 0.74 -3.79
N TYR A 358 -18.40 0.35 -4.50
CA TYR A 358 -18.29 -0.41 -5.74
C TYR A 358 -17.57 0.40 -6.83
N LEU A 359 -17.96 1.66 -7.03
CA LEU A 359 -17.33 2.55 -8.01
C LEU A 359 -15.88 2.87 -7.64
N ASP A 360 -15.60 3.12 -6.37
CA ASP A 360 -14.24 3.35 -5.87
C ASP A 360 -13.35 2.13 -6.14
N GLY A 361 -13.85 0.93 -5.80
CA GLY A 361 -13.17 -0.33 -6.11
C GLY A 361 -12.95 -0.55 -7.60
N LYS A 362 -13.95 -0.22 -8.45
CA LYS A 362 -13.81 -0.31 -9.90
C LYS A 362 -12.75 0.63 -10.43
N ARG A 363 -12.68 1.87 -9.97
CA ARG A 363 -11.65 2.84 -10.37
C ARG A 363 -10.24 2.32 -10.07
N HIS A 364 -10.00 1.82 -8.87
CA HIS A 364 -8.71 1.22 -8.48
C HIS A 364 -8.37 -0.02 -9.31
N PHE A 365 -9.36 -0.89 -9.55
CA PHE A 365 -9.18 -2.06 -10.40
C PHE A 365 -8.82 -1.69 -11.84
N ASP A 366 -9.59 -0.78 -12.47
CA ASP A 366 -9.34 -0.32 -13.84
C ASP A 366 -7.94 0.29 -13.97
N GLU A 367 -7.51 1.08 -13.00
CA GLU A 367 -6.17 1.68 -12.99
C GLU A 367 -5.07 0.63 -12.85
N THR A 368 -5.27 -0.38 -12.01
CA THR A 368 -4.33 -1.48 -11.83
C THR A 368 -4.18 -2.31 -13.10
N ILE A 369 -5.28 -2.73 -13.70
CA ILE A 369 -5.27 -3.63 -14.87
C ILE A 369 -4.84 -2.90 -16.16
N LYS A 370 -5.20 -1.64 -16.35
CA LYS A 370 -4.77 -0.84 -17.53
C LYS A 370 -3.27 -0.55 -17.54
N ASN A 371 -2.61 -0.58 -16.39
CA ASN A 371 -1.19 -0.30 -16.25
C ASN A 371 -0.31 -1.57 -16.20
N GLN A 372 -0.89 -2.75 -16.35
CA GLN A 372 -0.20 -4.05 -16.54
C GLN A 372 -0.05 -4.38 -18.02
#